data_824c5924a04766d47778945558f11a3d
#
_entry.id   824c5924a04766d47778945558f11a3d
#
_cell.length_a   1.000
_cell.length_b   1.000
_cell.length_c   1.000
_cell.angle_alpha   90.00
_cell.angle_beta   90.00
_cell.angle_gamma   90.00
#
_symmetry.space_group_name_H-M   'P 1'
#
loop_
_entity.id
_entity.type
_entity.pdbx_description
1 polymer ?
#
loop_
_entity_poly.entity_id
_entity_poly.type
_entity_poly.pdbx_seq_one_letter_code
_entity_poly.pdbx_strand_id
1 'polypeptide(L)'
;MQTLDPPTRVRNLRVVRTPALRSLRTAWISDVHLGTRSSNAGAFLEFLRDHDFETLYIVGDLIDTWQMRRGTYWPQQHNDVIQKLLRKSRKGTRVVYIPGNHDEFLAGFCGYYGHIAIAKHFIHTTADGRRILVIHGHELDTVVQNARWLAFAGDLGYQFLLSLNPLINFVRRRFGLGYWSLSAYAKKRVKDAVNFIGEFENAIVRYALQYGVDAVLCGHIHSAGVRQIGAVTYYNCGDWVESCSALVENFDGTIELLNFNPFQAPSMAARDKPELAEASL
;
A
#
# COMPACT_ATOMS: atom_id res chain seq x y z
N MET A 1 -53.04 -46.31 23.21
CA MET A 1 -52.38 -46.19 21.88
C MET A 1 -51.83 -44.78 21.82
N GLN A 2 -50.55 -44.62 22.27
CA GLN A 2 -49.89 -43.32 22.34
C GLN A 2 -49.14 -43.14 21.01
N THR A 3 -49.48 -42.10 20.30
CA THR A 3 -48.79 -41.69 19.07
C THR A 3 -47.50 -40.98 19.43
N LEU A 4 -46.35 -41.53 19.04
CA LEU A 4 -45.01 -40.93 19.16
C LEU A 4 -44.86 -39.81 18.12
N ASP A 5 -44.51 -38.63 18.60
CA ASP A 5 -44.12 -37.47 17.77
C ASP A 5 -42.86 -37.75 16.98
N PRO A 6 -42.74 -37.25 15.72
CA PRO A 6 -41.55 -37.45 14.91
C PRO A 6 -40.35 -36.65 15.42
N PRO A 7 -39.11 -37.15 15.23
CA PRO A 7 -37.91 -36.51 15.78
C PRO A 7 -37.64 -35.14 15.15
N THR A 8 -37.37 -34.17 16.01
CA THR A 8 -37.01 -32.78 15.68
C THR A 8 -35.81 -32.74 14.75
N ARG A 9 -35.98 -32.15 13.59
CA ARG A 9 -34.94 -31.95 12.57
C ARG A 9 -33.75 -31.19 13.20
N VAL A 10 -32.60 -31.87 13.32
CA VAL A 10 -31.32 -31.26 13.69
C VAL A 10 -30.97 -30.22 12.59
N ARG A 11 -30.95 -28.96 12.96
CA ARG A 11 -30.46 -27.88 12.09
C ARG A 11 -29.01 -28.19 11.73
N ASN A 12 -28.70 -28.30 10.44
CA ASN A 12 -27.34 -28.43 9.92
C ASN A 12 -26.47 -27.28 10.46
N LEU A 13 -25.64 -27.57 11.42
CA LEU A 13 -24.56 -26.72 11.86
C LEU A 13 -23.61 -26.53 10.68
N ARG A 14 -23.64 -25.35 10.07
CA ARG A 14 -22.65 -24.93 9.08
C ARG A 14 -21.33 -24.79 9.83
N VAL A 15 -20.43 -25.75 9.68
CA VAL A 15 -19.05 -25.63 10.16
C VAL A 15 -18.40 -24.51 9.33
N VAL A 16 -18.39 -23.31 9.88
CA VAL A 16 -17.57 -22.20 9.35
C VAL A 16 -16.12 -22.59 9.66
N ARG A 17 -15.39 -23.08 8.68
CA ARG A 17 -13.95 -23.25 8.82
C ARG A 17 -13.37 -21.85 9.03
N THR A 18 -12.93 -21.55 10.25
CA THR A 18 -12.08 -20.41 10.50
C THR A 18 -10.79 -20.66 9.68
N PRO A 19 -10.42 -19.77 8.76
CA PRO A 19 -9.16 -19.95 8.05
C PRO A 19 -8.04 -20.07 9.09
N ALA A 20 -7.12 -21.00 8.89
CA ALA A 20 -5.98 -21.16 9.77
C ALA A 20 -5.21 -19.85 9.78
N LEU A 21 -4.94 -19.29 10.99
CA LEU A 21 -4.12 -18.10 11.16
C LEU A 21 -2.77 -18.31 10.47
N ARG A 22 -2.45 -17.46 9.48
CA ARG A 22 -1.13 -17.48 8.85
C ARG A 22 -0.15 -16.77 9.76
N SER A 23 0.89 -17.46 10.21
CA SER A 23 1.98 -16.87 10.98
C SER A 23 3.05 -16.36 10.02
N LEU A 24 3.47 -15.12 10.23
CA LEU A 24 4.46 -14.39 9.43
C LEU A 24 5.54 -13.84 10.36
N ARG A 25 6.76 -13.70 9.86
CA ARG A 25 7.83 -13.07 10.61
C ARG A 25 7.58 -11.57 10.75
N THR A 26 7.31 -10.90 9.63
CA THR A 26 7.12 -9.45 9.60
C THR A 26 5.99 -9.07 8.64
N ALA A 27 5.28 -7.99 8.95
CA ALA A 27 4.39 -7.33 8.00
C ALA A 27 4.64 -5.83 7.99
N TRP A 28 4.50 -5.21 6.81
CA TRP A 28 4.56 -3.76 6.59
C TRP A 28 3.27 -3.29 5.95
N ILE A 29 2.63 -2.32 6.59
CA ILE A 29 1.41 -1.67 6.10
C ILE A 29 1.59 -0.16 6.15
N SER A 30 0.94 0.56 5.25
CA SER A 30 0.91 2.02 5.24
C SER A 30 -0.43 2.57 4.79
N ASP A 31 -0.61 3.87 4.94
CA ASP A 31 -1.68 4.63 4.29
C ASP A 31 -3.08 4.05 4.55
N VAL A 32 -3.40 3.82 5.83
CA VAL A 32 -4.71 3.30 6.25
C VAL A 32 -5.75 4.42 6.31
N HIS A 33 -5.30 5.65 6.62
CA HIS A 33 -6.12 6.87 6.67
C HIS A 33 -7.39 6.73 7.50
N LEU A 34 -7.29 6.15 8.72
CA LEU A 34 -8.39 6.17 9.69
C LEU A 34 -8.79 7.61 9.97
N GLY A 35 -10.08 7.89 10.04
CA GLY A 35 -10.62 9.24 10.13
C GLY A 35 -11.19 9.75 8.80
N THR A 36 -11.07 8.96 7.72
CA THR A 36 -11.66 9.26 6.40
C THR A 36 -12.72 8.24 6.00
N ARG A 37 -13.59 8.64 5.06
CA ARG A 37 -14.59 7.72 4.47
C ARG A 37 -13.99 6.77 3.44
N SER A 38 -12.82 7.10 2.90
CA SER A 38 -12.11 6.31 1.91
C SER A 38 -11.30 5.16 2.53
N SER A 39 -11.06 5.19 3.85
CA SER A 39 -10.34 4.12 4.56
C SER A 39 -11.08 2.80 4.47
N ASN A 40 -10.43 1.76 3.95
CA ASN A 40 -10.95 0.40 3.93
C ASN A 40 -10.59 -0.35 5.23
N ALA A 41 -10.99 0.26 6.35
CA ALA A 41 -10.71 -0.27 7.69
C ALA A 41 -11.25 -1.70 7.89
N GLY A 42 -12.31 -2.09 7.17
CA GLY A 42 -12.86 -3.45 7.19
C GLY A 42 -11.88 -4.48 6.66
N ALA A 43 -11.34 -4.28 5.45
CA ALA A 43 -10.35 -5.18 4.85
C ALA A 43 -9.05 -5.22 5.68
N PHE A 44 -8.61 -4.07 6.22
CA PHE A 44 -7.46 -4.04 7.11
C PHE A 44 -7.69 -4.82 8.41
N LEU A 45 -8.89 -4.74 8.97
CA LEU A 45 -9.25 -5.50 10.16
C LEU A 45 -9.27 -7.01 9.90
N GLU A 46 -9.73 -7.45 8.73
CA GLU A 46 -9.68 -8.85 8.30
C GLU A 46 -8.23 -9.32 8.17
N PHE A 47 -7.36 -8.55 7.49
CA PHE A 47 -5.93 -8.83 7.43
C PHE A 47 -5.33 -9.04 8.84
N LEU A 48 -5.61 -8.12 9.76
CA LEU A 48 -5.13 -8.22 11.15
C LEU A 48 -5.72 -9.41 11.92
N ARG A 49 -6.90 -9.92 11.53
CA ARG A 49 -7.52 -11.09 12.15
C ARG A 49 -6.91 -12.40 11.65
N ASP A 50 -6.63 -12.46 10.36
CA ASP A 50 -6.24 -13.69 9.66
C ASP A 50 -4.73 -13.95 9.72
N HIS A 51 -3.94 -12.97 10.20
CA HIS A 51 -2.49 -13.09 10.26
C HIS A 51 -1.95 -12.76 11.67
N ASP A 52 -0.97 -13.53 12.12
CA ASP A 52 -0.13 -13.21 13.27
C ASP A 52 1.29 -12.87 12.80
N PHE A 53 1.95 -11.95 13.51
CA PHE A 53 3.27 -11.44 13.16
C PHE A 53 4.16 -11.41 14.39
N GLU A 54 5.48 -11.66 14.23
CA GLU A 54 6.46 -11.31 15.26
C GLU A 54 6.64 -9.78 15.28
N THR A 55 6.72 -9.13 14.10
CA THR A 55 6.86 -7.69 13.98
C THR A 55 5.83 -7.13 12.97
N LEU A 56 5.16 -6.06 13.36
CA LEU A 56 4.27 -5.28 12.48
C LEU A 56 4.81 -3.85 12.37
N TYR A 57 5.16 -3.43 11.16
CA TYR A 57 5.49 -2.05 10.83
C TYR A 57 4.24 -1.33 10.35
N ILE A 58 3.96 -0.17 10.96
CA ILE A 58 3.00 0.82 10.49
C ILE A 58 3.83 1.92 9.85
N VAL A 59 3.83 1.96 8.52
CA VAL A 59 4.71 2.80 7.72
C VAL A 59 3.99 4.10 7.33
N GLY A 60 3.54 4.82 8.33
CA GLY A 60 2.90 6.13 8.24
C GLY A 60 1.42 6.12 7.86
N ASP A 61 0.81 7.27 8.07
CA ASP A 61 -0.55 7.60 7.66
C ASP A 61 -1.60 6.58 8.12
N LEU A 62 -1.44 6.06 9.36
CA LEU A 62 -2.48 5.24 9.98
C LEU A 62 -3.72 6.08 10.27
N ILE A 63 -3.52 7.30 10.77
CA ILE A 63 -4.60 8.23 11.15
C ILE A 63 -4.49 9.50 10.32
N ASP A 64 -5.58 9.85 9.62
CA ASP A 64 -5.63 11.10 8.84
C ASP A 64 -6.07 12.27 9.71
N THR A 65 -5.11 12.88 10.41
CA THR A 65 -5.39 14.04 11.26
C THR A 65 -5.73 15.30 10.44
N TRP A 66 -5.32 15.40 9.18
CA TRP A 66 -5.65 16.53 8.33
C TRP A 66 -7.15 16.55 7.97
N GLN A 67 -7.72 15.39 7.63
CA GLN A 67 -9.15 15.29 7.35
C GLN A 67 -9.99 15.44 8.64
N MET A 68 -9.51 14.87 9.75
CA MET A 68 -10.21 14.98 11.04
C MET A 68 -10.32 16.43 11.53
N ARG A 69 -9.37 17.31 11.19
CA ARG A 69 -9.45 18.77 11.48
C ARG A 69 -10.54 19.47 10.68
N ARG A 70 -10.93 18.93 9.52
CA ARG A 70 -12.00 19.49 8.65
C ARG A 70 -13.38 18.95 9.02
N GLY A 71 -13.46 17.82 9.68
CA GLY A 71 -14.68 17.18 10.13
C GLY A 71 -14.41 15.77 10.63
N THR A 72 -14.89 15.46 11.83
CA THR A 72 -14.65 14.17 12.46
C THR A 72 -15.52 13.09 11.83
N TYR A 73 -14.87 12.08 11.22
CA TYR A 73 -15.50 10.85 10.79
C TYR A 73 -14.77 9.68 11.45
N TRP A 74 -15.42 9.04 12.43
CA TRP A 74 -14.80 7.96 13.19
C TRP A 74 -15.81 6.86 13.51
N PRO A 75 -16.10 5.97 12.55
CA PRO A 75 -17.00 4.84 12.76
C PRO A 75 -16.40 3.79 13.70
N GLN A 76 -17.23 2.89 14.22
CA GLN A 76 -16.79 1.83 15.14
C GLN A 76 -15.65 0.97 14.58
N GLN A 77 -15.62 0.70 13.27
CA GLN A 77 -14.55 -0.07 12.63
C GLN A 77 -13.15 0.54 12.83
N HIS A 78 -13.04 1.88 12.91
CA HIS A 78 -11.76 2.54 13.20
C HIS A 78 -11.31 2.24 14.64
N ASN A 79 -12.22 2.25 15.60
CA ASN A 79 -11.92 1.80 16.97
C ASN A 79 -11.49 0.33 16.99
N ASP A 80 -12.15 -0.54 16.23
CA ASP A 80 -11.86 -1.97 16.19
C ASP A 80 -10.44 -2.22 15.64
N VAL A 81 -9.98 -1.43 14.65
CA VAL A 81 -8.60 -1.47 14.14
C VAL A 81 -7.61 -1.12 15.25
N ILE A 82 -7.80 0.03 15.92
CA ILE A 82 -6.91 0.46 17.01
C ILE A 82 -6.86 -0.58 18.12
N GLN A 83 -8.02 -1.09 18.56
CA GLN A 83 -8.09 -2.13 19.58
C GLN A 83 -7.39 -3.42 19.14
N LYS A 84 -7.51 -3.79 17.85
CA LYS A 84 -6.86 -4.99 17.33
C LYS A 84 -5.34 -4.84 17.31
N LEU A 85 -4.80 -3.68 16.91
CA LEU A 85 -3.37 -3.37 16.95
C LEU A 85 -2.83 -3.44 18.38
N LEU A 86 -3.49 -2.77 19.34
CA LEU A 86 -3.10 -2.82 20.76
C LEU A 86 -3.18 -4.24 21.34
N ARG A 87 -4.17 -5.03 20.93
CA ARG A 87 -4.30 -6.42 21.36
C ARG A 87 -3.18 -7.30 20.83
N LYS A 88 -2.75 -7.09 19.56
CA LYS A 88 -1.59 -7.80 18.98
C LYS A 88 -0.32 -7.44 19.74
N SER A 89 -0.09 -6.15 19.99
CA SER A 89 1.05 -5.69 20.81
C SER A 89 1.05 -6.34 22.19
N ARG A 90 -0.10 -6.37 22.88
CA ARG A 90 -0.24 -7.03 24.19
C ARG A 90 0.03 -8.53 24.15
N LYS A 91 -0.18 -9.19 23.01
CA LYS A 91 0.09 -10.62 22.79
C LYS A 91 1.53 -10.92 22.40
N GLY A 92 2.40 -9.92 22.34
CA GLY A 92 3.82 -10.08 22.07
C GLY A 92 4.27 -9.63 20.67
N THR A 93 3.35 -9.25 19.76
CA THR A 93 3.74 -8.65 18.48
C THR A 93 4.48 -7.34 18.75
N ARG A 94 5.70 -7.20 18.24
CA ARG A 94 6.42 -5.92 18.22
C ARG A 94 5.78 -5.01 17.17
N VAL A 95 5.27 -3.86 17.59
CA VAL A 95 4.72 -2.84 16.66
C VAL A 95 5.74 -1.73 16.51
N VAL A 96 6.13 -1.43 15.27
CA VAL A 96 7.02 -0.29 14.95
C VAL A 96 6.22 0.71 14.13
N TYR A 97 6.01 1.88 14.69
CA TYR A 97 5.28 2.97 14.06
C TYR A 97 6.26 3.98 13.49
N ILE A 98 6.18 4.24 12.20
CA ILE A 98 6.93 5.28 11.50
C ILE A 98 5.90 6.33 11.09
N PRO A 99 5.90 7.55 11.68
CA PRO A 99 4.92 8.58 11.33
C PRO A 99 5.00 8.99 9.86
N GLY A 100 3.83 9.20 9.24
CA GLY A 100 3.72 9.82 7.93
C GLY A 100 3.40 11.31 8.03
N ASN A 101 3.05 11.92 6.90
CA ASN A 101 2.72 13.36 6.87
C ASN A 101 1.33 13.65 7.45
N HIS A 102 0.37 12.72 7.37
CA HIS A 102 -0.97 12.90 7.96
C HIS A 102 -1.01 12.70 9.48
N ASP A 103 -0.02 12.00 10.04
CA ASP A 103 0.12 11.77 11.47
C ASP A 103 1.50 12.18 12.01
N GLU A 104 2.13 13.17 11.36
CA GLU A 104 3.47 13.70 11.66
C GLU A 104 3.64 14.14 13.12
N PHE A 105 2.57 14.54 13.81
CA PHE A 105 2.63 14.92 15.21
C PHE A 105 3.24 13.81 16.09
N LEU A 106 3.11 12.55 15.71
CA LEU A 106 3.70 11.41 16.41
C LEU A 106 5.24 11.39 16.34
N ALA A 107 5.86 12.10 15.39
CA ALA A 107 7.31 12.22 15.31
C ALA A 107 7.92 12.94 16.53
N GLY A 108 7.11 13.71 17.28
CA GLY A 108 7.49 14.31 18.55
C GLY A 108 7.54 13.32 19.73
N PHE A 109 7.05 12.09 19.53
CA PHE A 109 6.94 11.04 20.56
C PHE A 109 7.80 9.81 20.24
N CYS A 110 8.91 9.99 19.52
CA CYS A 110 9.84 8.89 19.27
C CYS A 110 10.31 8.25 20.58
N GLY A 111 10.25 6.91 20.65
CA GLY A 111 10.60 6.16 21.86
C GLY A 111 9.95 4.77 21.88
N TYR A 112 10.09 4.12 23.04
CA TYR A 112 9.55 2.78 23.27
C TYR A 112 8.42 2.83 24.31
N TYR A 113 7.29 2.23 23.98
CA TYR A 113 6.07 2.16 24.79
C TYR A 113 5.65 0.68 24.92
N GLY A 114 6.36 -0.07 25.76
CA GLY A 114 6.21 -1.53 25.85
C GLY A 114 6.64 -2.21 24.55
N HIS A 115 5.73 -2.92 23.90
CA HIS A 115 5.98 -3.56 22.59
C HIS A 115 5.76 -2.64 21.39
N ILE A 116 5.50 -1.35 21.62
CA ILE A 116 5.31 -0.35 20.56
C ILE A 116 6.54 0.56 20.54
N ALA A 117 7.15 0.70 19.38
CA ALA A 117 8.22 1.68 19.12
C ALA A 117 7.72 2.73 18.14
N ILE A 118 8.01 4.01 18.39
CA ILE A 118 7.77 5.11 17.44
C ILE A 118 9.15 5.64 17.03
N ALA A 119 9.41 5.68 15.72
CA ALA A 119 10.68 6.14 15.17
C ALA A 119 10.46 6.78 13.80
N LYS A 120 11.29 7.78 13.44
CA LYS A 120 11.21 8.43 12.11
C LYS A 120 11.57 7.50 10.97
N HIS A 121 12.47 6.56 11.22
CA HIS A 121 12.87 5.48 10.31
C HIS A 121 13.32 4.28 11.12
N PHE A 122 13.40 3.12 10.48
CA PHE A 122 13.88 1.90 11.10
C PHE A 122 14.70 1.08 10.09
N ILE A 123 15.76 0.43 10.55
CA ILE A 123 16.48 -0.56 9.73
C ILE A 123 16.03 -1.93 10.17
N HIS A 124 15.31 -2.61 9.31
CA HIS A 124 14.88 -4.00 9.48
C HIS A 124 15.95 -4.94 8.91
N THR A 125 16.22 -6.02 9.63
CA THR A 125 17.06 -7.12 9.14
C THR A 125 16.17 -8.33 8.87
N THR A 126 16.11 -8.74 7.63
CA THR A 126 15.33 -9.92 7.19
C THR A 126 15.95 -11.21 7.74
N ALA A 127 15.20 -12.33 7.68
CA ALA A 127 15.69 -13.62 8.12
C ALA A 127 16.90 -14.10 7.32
N ASP A 128 17.03 -13.71 6.05
CA ASP A 128 18.17 -14.00 5.19
C ASP A 128 19.32 -12.97 5.30
N GLY A 129 19.22 -12.01 6.25
CA GLY A 129 20.29 -11.07 6.58
C GLY A 129 20.31 -9.77 5.78
N ARG A 130 19.41 -9.55 4.81
CA ARG A 130 19.30 -8.27 4.09
C ARG A 130 18.85 -7.16 5.02
N ARG A 131 19.39 -5.97 4.81
CA ARG A 131 19.05 -4.77 5.59
C ARG A 131 18.11 -3.88 4.78
N ILE A 132 16.96 -3.55 5.33
CA ILE A 132 15.92 -2.74 4.69
C ILE A 132 15.72 -1.46 5.51
N LEU A 133 15.94 -0.31 4.88
CA LEU A 133 15.53 0.96 5.46
C LEU A 133 14.01 1.12 5.29
N VAL A 134 13.30 1.27 6.40
CA VAL A 134 11.85 1.51 6.42
C VAL A 134 11.62 2.96 6.77
N ILE A 135 10.99 3.70 5.84
CA ILE A 135 10.59 5.11 5.96
C ILE A 135 9.16 5.26 5.45
N HIS A 136 8.47 6.33 5.80
CA HIS A 136 7.15 6.56 5.19
C HIS A 136 7.26 6.94 3.71
N GLY A 137 8.15 7.83 3.35
CA GLY A 137 8.40 8.24 1.97
C GLY A 137 8.07 9.71 1.68
N HIS A 138 7.39 10.42 2.56
CA HIS A 138 7.11 11.86 2.42
C HIS A 138 8.39 12.71 2.43
N GLU A 139 9.48 12.18 2.99
CA GLU A 139 10.81 12.81 2.93
C GLU A 139 11.32 12.93 1.48
N LEU A 140 10.77 12.11 0.58
CA LEU A 140 11.06 12.16 -0.84
C LEU A 140 10.12 13.10 -1.61
N ASP A 141 9.21 13.81 -0.93
CA ASP A 141 8.11 14.58 -1.53
C ASP A 141 8.56 15.72 -2.44
N THR A 142 9.66 16.35 -2.16
CA THR A 142 10.22 17.36 -3.08
C THR A 142 10.47 16.80 -4.48
N VAL A 143 10.69 15.49 -4.54
CA VAL A 143 10.85 14.70 -5.75
C VAL A 143 9.50 14.14 -6.23
N VAL A 144 8.59 13.73 -5.32
CA VAL A 144 7.34 12.98 -5.61
C VAL A 144 6.12 13.86 -5.87
N GLN A 145 6.01 15.06 -5.26
CA GLN A 145 4.82 15.92 -5.41
C GLN A 145 4.51 16.32 -6.85
N ASN A 146 5.52 16.44 -7.68
CA ASN A 146 5.34 16.78 -9.09
C ASN A 146 4.81 15.62 -9.95
N ALA A 147 4.93 14.35 -9.54
CA ALA A 147 4.58 13.19 -10.38
C ALA A 147 3.12 12.74 -10.27
N ARG A 148 2.52 12.77 -9.09
CA ARG A 148 1.10 12.35 -8.93
C ARG A 148 0.16 13.23 -9.76
N TRP A 149 0.41 14.53 -9.79
CA TRP A 149 -0.33 15.45 -10.67
C TRP A 149 -0.09 15.14 -12.15
N LEU A 150 1.13 14.75 -12.53
CA LEU A 150 1.44 14.42 -13.91
C LEU A 150 0.83 13.08 -14.37
N ALA A 151 0.84 12.05 -13.53
CA ALA A 151 0.29 10.74 -13.91
C ALA A 151 -1.25 10.77 -13.98
N PHE A 152 -1.92 11.38 -13.00
CA PHE A 152 -3.39 11.49 -12.98
C PHE A 152 -3.92 12.48 -14.02
N ALA A 153 -3.22 13.60 -14.25
CA ALA A 153 -3.54 14.51 -15.36
C ALA A 153 -3.18 13.91 -16.72
N GLY A 154 -2.22 12.99 -16.79
CA GLY A 154 -1.76 12.38 -18.03
C GLY A 154 -2.81 11.50 -18.70
N ASP A 155 -3.49 10.66 -17.96
CA ASP A 155 -4.37 9.64 -18.55
C ASP A 155 -5.79 10.19 -18.83
N LEU A 156 -6.42 10.87 -17.88
CA LEU A 156 -7.75 11.45 -18.05
C LEU A 156 -7.70 12.74 -18.90
N GLY A 157 -6.66 13.54 -18.67
CA GLY A 157 -6.43 14.79 -19.41
C GLY A 157 -6.03 14.55 -20.87
N TYR A 158 -5.27 13.49 -21.16
CA TYR A 158 -4.81 13.20 -22.53
C TYR A 158 -5.96 12.88 -23.48
N GLN A 159 -6.87 12.01 -23.08
CA GLN A 159 -8.07 11.67 -23.86
C GLN A 159 -9.00 12.87 -24.03
N PHE A 160 -9.25 13.62 -22.98
CA PHE A 160 -10.08 14.83 -22.98
C PHE A 160 -9.43 15.95 -23.79
N LEU A 161 -8.13 16.16 -23.64
CA LEU A 161 -7.39 17.20 -24.37
C LEU A 161 -7.27 16.89 -25.87
N LEU A 162 -7.14 15.62 -26.26
CA LEU A 162 -7.19 15.24 -27.68
C LEU A 162 -8.55 15.51 -28.31
N SER A 163 -9.65 15.29 -27.60
CA SER A 163 -11.01 15.59 -28.10
C SER A 163 -11.28 17.10 -28.23
N LEU A 164 -10.58 17.93 -27.45
CA LEU A 164 -10.71 19.39 -27.49
C LEU A 164 -9.78 20.06 -28.51
N ASN A 165 -8.79 19.36 -29.05
CA ASN A 165 -7.81 19.94 -29.98
C ASN A 165 -8.43 20.61 -31.22
N PRO A 166 -9.45 20.04 -31.90
CA PRO A 166 -10.12 20.71 -33.02
C PRO A 166 -10.86 22.00 -32.60
N LEU A 167 -11.56 21.96 -31.47
CA LEU A 167 -12.31 23.09 -30.93
C LEU A 167 -11.39 24.25 -30.52
N ILE A 168 -10.29 23.91 -29.79
CA ILE A 168 -9.30 24.91 -29.36
C ILE A 168 -8.68 25.61 -30.59
N ASN A 169 -8.29 24.87 -31.62
CA ASN A 169 -7.68 25.45 -32.80
C ASN A 169 -8.70 26.21 -33.67
N PHE A 170 -9.96 25.82 -33.66
CA PHE A 170 -11.03 26.59 -34.30
C PHE A 170 -11.19 27.96 -33.63
N VAL A 171 -11.31 28.02 -32.31
CA VAL A 171 -11.40 29.27 -31.52
C VAL A 171 -10.15 30.13 -31.71
N ARG A 172 -8.95 29.56 -31.62
CA ARG A 172 -7.68 30.27 -31.82
C ARG A 172 -7.58 30.94 -33.19
N ARG A 173 -8.00 30.24 -34.27
CA ARG A 173 -8.04 30.81 -35.63
C ARG A 173 -9.00 32.00 -35.72
N ARG A 174 -10.13 31.96 -35.00
CA ARG A 174 -11.12 33.06 -34.99
C ARG A 174 -10.55 34.33 -34.35
N PHE A 175 -9.57 34.19 -33.42
CA PHE A 175 -8.89 35.31 -32.78
C PHE A 175 -7.51 35.62 -33.38
N GLY A 176 -7.20 35.10 -34.57
CA GLY A 176 -5.93 35.38 -35.24
C GLY A 176 -4.70 34.74 -34.56
N LEU A 177 -4.89 33.81 -33.62
CA LEU A 177 -3.82 33.13 -32.91
C LEU A 177 -3.34 31.92 -33.72
N GLY A 178 -2.03 31.73 -33.79
CA GLY A 178 -1.39 30.61 -34.48
C GLY A 178 -1.79 29.23 -33.95
N TYR A 179 -1.51 28.20 -34.74
CA TYR A 179 -1.74 26.80 -34.35
C TYR A 179 -0.99 26.42 -33.06
N TRP A 180 -1.70 25.79 -32.14
CA TRP A 180 -1.12 25.27 -30.91
C TRP A 180 -1.33 23.75 -30.85
N SER A 181 -0.23 23.02 -30.65
CA SER A 181 -0.27 21.56 -30.62
C SER A 181 -0.39 21.05 -29.19
N LEU A 182 -1.55 20.53 -28.87
CA LEU A 182 -1.81 19.85 -27.60
C LEU A 182 -0.95 18.60 -27.42
N SER A 183 -0.61 17.92 -28.53
CA SER A 183 0.27 16.75 -28.54
C SER A 183 1.71 17.11 -28.17
N ALA A 184 2.21 18.29 -28.54
CA ALA A 184 3.53 18.77 -28.12
C ALA A 184 3.59 19.07 -26.62
N TYR A 185 2.50 19.63 -26.07
CA TYR A 185 2.35 19.84 -24.63
C TYR A 185 2.33 18.51 -23.87
N ALA A 186 1.56 17.51 -24.35
CA ALA A 186 1.51 16.18 -23.75
C ALA A 186 2.87 15.48 -23.78
N LYS A 187 3.62 15.57 -24.91
CA LYS A 187 4.99 15.03 -25.01
C LYS A 187 5.96 15.64 -24.00
N LYS A 188 5.85 16.97 -23.77
CA LYS A 188 6.65 17.65 -22.75
C LYS A 188 6.34 17.09 -21.35
N ARG A 189 5.05 16.89 -21.03
CA ARG A 189 4.61 16.34 -19.74
C ARG A 189 5.07 14.92 -19.52
N VAL A 190 5.04 14.07 -20.56
CA VAL A 190 5.61 12.70 -20.48
C VAL A 190 7.11 12.75 -20.22
N LYS A 191 7.84 13.66 -20.86
CA LYS A 191 9.29 13.83 -20.61
C LYS A 191 9.55 14.26 -19.16
N ASP A 192 8.75 15.20 -18.63
CA ASP A 192 8.88 15.67 -17.25
C ASP A 192 8.58 14.51 -16.26
N ALA A 193 7.60 13.64 -16.55
CA ALA A 193 7.29 12.46 -15.75
C ALA A 193 8.44 11.42 -15.77
N VAL A 194 9.06 11.19 -16.92
CA VAL A 194 10.21 10.27 -17.05
C VAL A 194 11.43 10.79 -16.27
N ASN A 195 11.72 12.09 -16.38
CA ASN A 195 12.80 12.71 -15.61
C ASN A 195 12.55 12.58 -14.10
N PHE A 196 11.30 12.74 -13.67
CA PHE A 196 10.90 12.59 -12.29
C PHE A 196 11.10 11.16 -11.75
N ILE A 197 10.72 10.12 -12.52
CA ILE A 197 10.99 8.72 -12.13
C ILE A 197 12.48 8.53 -11.89
N GLY A 198 13.33 9.08 -12.75
CA GLY A 198 14.79 9.03 -12.58
C GLY A 198 15.29 9.74 -11.32
N GLU A 199 14.71 10.90 -10.96
CA GLU A 199 15.07 11.61 -9.72
C GLU A 199 14.64 10.85 -8.47
N PHE A 200 13.45 10.24 -8.48
CA PHE A 200 12.97 9.38 -7.40
C PHE A 200 13.87 8.16 -7.21
N GLU A 201 14.21 7.47 -8.30
CA GLU A 201 15.11 6.32 -8.25
C GLU A 201 16.49 6.71 -7.70
N ASN A 202 17.04 7.85 -8.13
CA ASN A 202 18.28 8.39 -7.60
C ASN A 202 18.19 8.73 -6.11
N ALA A 203 17.04 9.23 -5.64
CA ALA A 203 16.82 9.49 -4.23
C ALA A 203 16.83 8.20 -3.41
N ILE A 204 16.13 7.15 -3.86
CA ILE A 204 16.14 5.84 -3.21
C ILE A 204 17.56 5.27 -3.11
N VAL A 205 18.33 5.32 -4.19
CA VAL A 205 19.72 4.83 -4.18
C VAL A 205 20.58 5.64 -3.19
N ARG A 206 20.45 6.98 -3.15
CA ARG A 206 21.17 7.82 -2.18
C ARG A 206 20.83 7.45 -0.73
N TYR A 207 19.56 7.24 -0.41
CA TYR A 207 19.13 6.80 0.92
C TYR A 207 19.74 5.42 1.25
N ALA A 208 19.68 4.47 0.33
CA ALA A 208 20.27 3.16 0.54
C ALA A 208 21.78 3.25 0.83
N LEU A 209 22.51 4.04 0.09
CA LEU A 209 23.95 4.26 0.30
C LEU A 209 24.24 4.96 1.63
N GLN A 210 23.45 5.99 1.97
CA GLN A 210 23.62 6.76 3.22
C GLN A 210 23.46 5.88 4.46
N TYR A 211 22.51 4.94 4.45
CA TYR A 211 22.22 4.05 5.57
C TYR A 211 22.94 2.69 5.47
N GLY A 212 23.65 2.44 4.37
CA GLY A 212 24.37 1.18 4.13
C GLY A 212 23.42 -0.03 4.13
N VAL A 213 22.32 0.07 3.39
CA VAL A 213 21.25 -0.94 3.32
C VAL A 213 21.09 -1.49 1.91
N ASP A 214 20.53 -2.71 1.81
CA ASP A 214 20.32 -3.42 0.55
C ASP A 214 19.00 -3.03 -0.12
N ALA A 215 18.07 -2.48 0.68
CA ALA A 215 16.73 -2.13 0.20
C ALA A 215 16.15 -0.92 0.94
N VAL A 216 15.18 -0.26 0.28
CA VAL A 216 14.35 0.78 0.88
C VAL A 216 12.87 0.39 0.74
N LEU A 217 12.15 0.47 1.85
CA LEU A 217 10.71 0.19 1.91
C LEU A 217 9.97 1.45 2.34
N CYS A 218 8.92 1.80 1.59
CA CYS A 218 8.04 2.92 1.94
C CYS A 218 6.57 2.67 1.56
N GLY A 219 5.71 3.60 1.94
CA GLY A 219 4.31 3.76 1.53
C GLY A 219 4.12 5.03 0.71
N HIS A 220 3.26 5.92 1.16
CA HIS A 220 3.04 7.31 0.76
C HIS A 220 2.52 7.52 -0.67
N ILE A 221 3.13 6.91 -1.68
CA ILE A 221 2.71 7.09 -3.08
C ILE A 221 1.53 6.20 -3.50
N HIS A 222 0.98 5.39 -2.59
CA HIS A 222 -0.14 4.48 -2.79
C HIS A 222 0.02 3.54 -4.01
N SER A 223 1.24 3.16 -4.33
CA SER A 223 1.56 2.33 -5.50
C SER A 223 2.32 1.08 -5.07
N ALA A 224 1.55 0.07 -4.64
CA ALA A 224 2.10 -1.20 -4.16
C ALA A 224 3.00 -1.85 -5.22
N GLY A 225 4.17 -2.32 -4.80
CA GLY A 225 5.06 -3.01 -5.73
C GLY A 225 6.48 -3.22 -5.23
N VAL A 226 7.21 -3.99 -6.02
CA VAL A 226 8.64 -4.26 -5.81
C VAL A 226 9.38 -3.90 -7.09
N ARG A 227 10.46 -3.16 -6.97
CA ARG A 227 11.26 -2.70 -8.12
C ARG A 227 12.74 -2.79 -7.80
N GLN A 228 13.53 -3.28 -8.75
CA GLN A 228 14.99 -3.24 -8.66
C GLN A 228 15.51 -1.94 -9.26
N ILE A 229 16.31 -1.18 -8.51
CA ILE A 229 16.92 0.08 -8.92
C ILE A 229 18.44 -0.07 -8.74
N GLY A 230 19.14 -0.45 -9.81
CA GLY A 230 20.55 -0.82 -9.71
C GLY A 230 20.78 -1.98 -8.74
N ALA A 231 21.60 -1.77 -7.71
CA ALA A 231 21.88 -2.76 -6.67
C ALA A 231 20.86 -2.73 -5.51
N VAL A 232 19.96 -1.75 -5.50
CA VAL A 232 19.02 -1.52 -4.38
C VAL A 232 17.63 -2.02 -4.74
N THR A 233 17.00 -2.79 -3.85
CA THR A 233 15.59 -3.17 -4.00
C THR A 233 14.69 -2.10 -3.37
N TYR A 234 13.74 -1.61 -4.14
CA TYR A 234 12.68 -0.73 -3.68
C TYR A 234 11.40 -1.51 -3.45
N TYR A 235 10.81 -1.33 -2.28
CA TYR A 235 9.52 -1.89 -1.89
C TYR A 235 8.53 -0.77 -1.59
N ASN A 236 7.29 -0.90 -2.05
CA ASN A 236 6.18 -0.07 -1.63
C ASN A 236 5.02 -0.94 -1.14
N CYS A 237 4.57 -0.70 0.10
CA CYS A 237 3.50 -1.51 0.69
C CYS A 237 2.09 -1.13 0.23
N GLY A 238 1.96 -0.08 -0.58
CA GLY A 238 0.66 0.38 -1.09
C GLY A 238 -0.14 1.13 -0.03
N ASP A 239 -1.44 0.90 0.01
CA ASP A 239 -2.39 1.60 0.87
C ASP A 239 -3.58 0.71 1.27
N TRP A 240 -4.43 1.20 2.19
CA TRP A 240 -5.71 0.59 2.58
C TRP A 240 -6.90 1.47 2.22
N VAL A 241 -6.77 2.21 1.12
CA VAL A 241 -7.80 3.05 0.52
C VAL A 241 -8.24 2.44 -0.82
N GLU A 242 -7.29 2.18 -1.72
CA GLU A 242 -7.53 1.68 -3.08
C GLU A 242 -6.93 0.29 -3.30
N SER A 243 -5.62 0.12 -3.02
CA SER A 243 -4.91 -1.13 -3.29
C SER A 243 -5.22 -2.22 -2.27
N CYS A 244 -5.49 -1.88 -1.02
CA CYS A 244 -5.69 -2.79 0.10
C CYS A 244 -4.58 -3.84 0.16
N SER A 245 -3.34 -3.41 0.29
CA SER A 245 -2.17 -4.28 0.18
C SER A 245 -1.24 -4.19 1.38
N ALA A 246 -0.46 -5.23 1.58
CA ALA A 246 0.59 -5.31 2.59
C ALA A 246 1.80 -6.07 2.04
N LEU A 247 3.00 -5.66 2.41
CA LEU A 247 4.19 -6.48 2.26
C LEU A 247 4.35 -7.37 3.49
N VAL A 248 4.74 -8.62 3.28
CA VAL A 248 4.96 -9.57 4.38
C VAL A 248 6.25 -10.34 4.15
N GLU A 249 6.93 -10.65 5.25
CA GLU A 249 8.12 -11.49 5.26
C GLU A 249 7.79 -12.84 5.92
N ASN A 250 8.11 -13.90 5.24
CA ASN A 250 8.06 -15.25 5.77
C ASN A 250 9.29 -15.56 6.64
N PHE A 251 9.27 -16.66 7.36
CA PHE A 251 10.39 -17.06 8.25
C PHE A 251 11.66 -17.45 7.50
N ASP A 252 11.58 -17.70 6.20
CA ASP A 252 12.72 -17.96 5.32
C ASP A 252 13.35 -16.69 4.72
N GLY A 253 12.82 -15.49 5.03
CA GLY A 253 13.25 -14.20 4.49
C GLY A 253 12.60 -13.81 3.16
N THR A 254 11.75 -14.66 2.60
CA THR A 254 10.97 -14.32 1.39
C THR A 254 10.00 -13.19 1.68
N ILE A 255 9.99 -12.16 0.84
CA ILE A 255 9.06 -11.02 0.93
C ILE A 255 8.01 -11.15 -0.17
N GLU A 256 6.75 -11.08 0.22
CA GLU A 256 5.59 -11.18 -0.65
C GLU A 256 4.72 -9.93 -0.56
N LEU A 257 4.11 -9.53 -1.66
CA LEU A 257 3.05 -8.51 -1.69
C LEU A 257 1.70 -9.23 -1.65
N LEU A 258 0.93 -9.02 -0.57
CA LEU A 258 -0.42 -9.52 -0.42
C LEU A 258 -1.43 -8.44 -0.83
N ASN A 259 -2.51 -8.84 -1.50
CA ASN A 259 -3.59 -7.96 -1.92
C ASN A 259 -4.92 -8.45 -1.32
N PHE A 260 -5.63 -7.55 -0.65
CA PHE A 260 -6.90 -7.77 0.02
C PHE A 260 -8.05 -6.97 -0.61
N ASN A 261 -7.84 -6.43 -1.83
CA ASN A 261 -8.86 -5.66 -2.50
C ASN A 261 -10.06 -6.58 -2.85
N PRO A 262 -11.25 -6.37 -2.25
CA PRO A 262 -12.42 -7.23 -2.47
C PRO A 262 -12.95 -7.16 -3.91
N PHE A 263 -12.53 -6.17 -4.70
CA PHE A 263 -12.94 -5.97 -6.09
C PHE A 263 -11.91 -6.51 -7.11
N GLN A 264 -10.74 -6.94 -6.68
CA GLN A 264 -9.76 -7.63 -7.52
C GLN A 264 -9.84 -9.14 -7.23
N ALA A 265 -10.36 -9.91 -8.19
CA ALA A 265 -10.24 -11.35 -8.14
C ALA A 265 -8.76 -11.74 -8.00
N PRO A 266 -8.42 -12.80 -7.22
CA PRO A 266 -7.05 -13.22 -7.10
C PRO A 266 -6.47 -13.46 -8.49
N SER A 267 -5.42 -12.73 -8.84
CA SER A 267 -4.67 -12.95 -10.07
C SER A 267 -4.18 -14.40 -10.05
N MET A 268 -4.73 -15.23 -10.93
CA MET A 268 -4.24 -16.58 -11.19
C MET A 268 -2.91 -16.49 -11.97
N ALA A 269 -1.89 -15.93 -11.34
CA ALA A 269 -0.52 -16.01 -11.83
C ALA A 269 0.10 -17.28 -11.26
N ALA A 270 0.48 -18.18 -12.18
CA ALA A 270 1.19 -19.43 -11.95
C ALA A 270 0.36 -20.62 -11.42
N ARG A 271 -0.64 -21.05 -12.17
CA ARG A 271 -0.93 -22.50 -12.25
C ARG A 271 -0.11 -23.07 -13.40
N ASP A 272 0.73 -24.04 -13.05
CA ASP A 272 1.57 -24.85 -13.88
C ASP A 272 0.99 -25.09 -15.29
N LYS A 273 1.78 -24.77 -16.32
CA LYS A 273 1.57 -25.36 -17.65
C LYS A 273 1.84 -26.86 -17.50
N PRO A 274 0.92 -27.74 -17.87
CA PRO A 274 1.26 -29.13 -17.98
C PRO A 274 2.30 -29.28 -19.11
N GLU A 275 3.44 -29.84 -18.77
CA GLU A 275 4.47 -30.30 -19.67
C GLU A 275 3.84 -31.30 -20.63
N LEU A 276 3.61 -30.90 -21.90
CA LEU A 276 3.22 -31.81 -22.96
C LEU A 276 4.43 -32.69 -23.24
N ALA A 277 4.38 -33.91 -22.75
CA ALA A 277 5.28 -34.97 -23.15
C ALA A 277 5.18 -35.17 -24.66
N GLU A 278 6.24 -34.86 -25.37
CA GLU A 278 6.44 -35.31 -26.75
C GLU A 278 6.50 -36.86 -26.75
N ALA A 279 5.42 -37.48 -27.21
CA ALA A 279 5.44 -38.89 -27.58
C ALA A 279 6.04 -38.97 -28.99
N SER A 280 7.23 -39.51 -29.06
CA SER A 280 7.87 -39.98 -30.28
C SER A 280 7.00 -41.07 -30.95
N LEU A 281 6.74 -40.94 -32.23
CA LEU A 281 6.65 -42.02 -33.23
C LEU A 281 7.03 -41.41 -34.59
#